data_7bc6d4bda4d4a0bafc531ac1cf7095e7
#
_entry.id   7bc6d4bda4d4a0bafc531ac1cf7095e7
#
_cell.length_a   1.000
_cell.length_b   1.000
_cell.length_c   1.000
_cell.angle_alpha   90.00
_cell.angle_beta   90.00
_cell.angle_gamma   90.00
#
_symmetry.space_group_name_H-M   'P 1'
#
loop_
_entity.id
_entity.type
_entity.pdbx_description
1 polymer ?
#
loop_
_entity_poly.entity_id
_entity_poly.type
_entity_poly.pdbx_seq_one_letter_code
_entity_poly.pdbx_strand_id
1 'polypeptide(L)'
;MALDFKRILCPVDLSPFSLEALKLAVKIAENAGAGLYFLHVIDNPFDELYMKSITEADPALLELYQNEPMKRAKVMKATVEHSEVLLKQFCHDWVERLPKVRYLVASGNPFEKILDAAETHRINLIVLATHGRTGVKRLLVMWLKKSSDTLPVRF
;
A
#
# COMPACT_ATOMS: atom_id res chain seq x y z
N MET A 1 -3.61 0.60 29.90
CA MET A 1 -2.49 0.08 29.08
C MET A 1 -2.28 0.99 27.90
N ALA A 2 -1.14 1.61 27.78
CA ALA A 2 -0.78 2.31 26.55
C ALA A 2 -0.52 1.28 25.46
N LEU A 3 -1.26 1.36 24.37
CA LEU A 3 -1.01 0.56 23.18
C LEU A 3 0.27 1.11 22.54
N ASP A 4 1.39 0.40 22.70
CA ASP A 4 2.68 0.80 22.16
C ASP A 4 2.79 0.40 20.67
N PHE A 5 2.15 1.18 19.80
CA PHE A 5 2.28 1.02 18.36
C PHE A 5 3.56 1.72 17.89
N LYS A 6 4.53 0.97 17.44
CA LYS A 6 5.80 1.50 16.94
C LYS A 6 5.83 1.65 15.42
N ARG A 7 5.11 0.77 14.72
CA ARG A 7 5.09 0.72 13.26
C ARG A 7 3.70 0.36 12.76
N ILE A 8 3.16 1.24 11.95
CA ILE A 8 1.81 1.14 11.38
C ILE A 8 1.95 0.96 9.88
N LEU A 9 1.22 0.00 9.31
CA LEU A 9 1.09 -0.20 7.86
C LEU A 9 -0.28 0.27 7.41
N CYS A 10 -0.31 1.11 6.40
CA CYS A 10 -1.52 1.55 5.73
C CYS A 10 -1.46 1.19 4.24
N PRO A 11 -2.08 0.07 3.83
CA PRO A 11 -2.26 -0.24 2.43
C PRO A 11 -3.18 0.78 1.76
N VAL A 12 -2.80 1.26 0.57
CA VAL A 12 -3.50 2.31 -0.19
C VAL A 12 -3.66 1.87 -1.64
N ASP A 13 -4.88 1.89 -2.13
CA ASP A 13 -5.19 1.62 -3.54
C ASP A 13 -5.33 2.90 -4.39
N LEU A 14 -4.97 4.05 -3.81
CA LEU A 14 -5.09 5.39 -4.40
C LEU A 14 -6.54 5.83 -4.67
N SER A 15 -7.54 5.10 -4.18
CA SER A 15 -8.94 5.50 -4.27
C SER A 15 -9.30 6.54 -3.22
N PRO A 16 -10.37 7.34 -3.44
CA PRO A 16 -10.87 8.26 -2.41
C PRO A 16 -11.25 7.55 -1.11
N PHE A 17 -11.59 6.26 -1.18
CA PHE A 17 -11.95 5.48 0.00
C PHE A 17 -10.72 5.07 0.82
N SER A 18 -9.60 4.76 0.20
CA SER A 18 -8.35 4.49 0.92
C SER A 18 -7.81 5.74 1.63
N LEU A 19 -8.23 6.94 1.23
CA LEU A 19 -7.92 8.18 1.92
C LEU A 19 -8.46 8.21 3.36
N GLU A 20 -9.60 7.60 3.62
CA GLU A 20 -10.15 7.52 4.98
C GLU A 20 -9.29 6.62 5.90
N ALA A 21 -8.77 5.52 5.38
CA ALA A 21 -7.81 4.68 6.09
C ALA A 21 -6.48 5.43 6.34
N LEU A 22 -6.00 6.16 5.35
CA LEU A 22 -4.81 7.00 5.46
C LEU A 22 -4.96 8.04 6.57
N LYS A 23 -6.05 8.79 6.59
CA LYS A 23 -6.32 9.81 7.62
C LYS A 23 -6.34 9.19 9.03
N LEU A 24 -6.97 8.04 9.18
CA LEU A 24 -7.00 7.32 10.46
C LEU A 24 -5.60 6.83 10.87
N ALA A 25 -4.84 6.26 9.94
CA ALA A 25 -3.48 5.79 10.19
C ALA A 25 -2.54 6.94 10.61
N VAL A 26 -2.63 8.09 9.93
CA VAL A 26 -1.89 9.30 10.28
C VAL A 26 -2.22 9.75 11.70
N LYS A 27 -3.48 9.84 12.05
CA LYS A 27 -3.93 10.25 13.39
C LYS A 27 -3.43 9.30 14.49
N ILE A 28 -3.46 7.99 14.24
CA ILE A 28 -2.94 7.00 15.18
C ILE A 28 -1.42 7.14 15.30
N ALA A 29 -0.71 7.31 14.19
CA ALA A 29 0.74 7.46 14.16
C ALA A 29 1.20 8.72 14.91
N GLU A 30 0.52 9.85 14.70
CA GLU A 30 0.80 11.11 15.43
C GLU A 30 0.63 10.92 16.94
N ASN A 31 -0.48 10.32 17.38
CA ASN A 31 -0.77 10.13 18.80
C ASN A 31 0.16 9.12 19.49
N ALA A 32 0.62 8.11 18.76
CA ALA A 32 1.50 7.06 19.28
C ALA A 32 3.00 7.36 19.09
N GLY A 33 3.34 8.39 18.33
CA GLY A 33 4.73 8.61 17.92
C GLY A 33 5.29 7.47 17.05
N ALA A 34 4.43 6.79 16.30
CA ALA A 34 4.78 5.61 15.53
C ALA A 34 5.31 5.96 14.14
N GLY A 35 6.16 5.08 13.58
CA GLY A 35 6.51 5.12 12.17
C GLY A 35 5.34 4.65 11.30
N LEU A 36 5.06 5.35 10.22
CA LEU A 36 3.98 5.03 9.29
C LEU A 36 4.54 4.55 7.95
N TYR A 37 4.06 3.39 7.51
CA TYR A 37 4.41 2.74 6.26
C TYR A 37 3.18 2.74 5.35
N PHE A 38 3.27 3.38 4.20
CA PHE A 38 2.26 3.27 3.16
C PHE A 38 2.67 2.18 2.18
N LEU A 39 1.74 1.32 1.81
CA LEU A 39 1.96 0.26 0.83
C LEU A 39 0.93 0.38 -0.28
N HIS A 40 1.41 0.54 -1.51
CA HIS A 40 0.61 0.35 -2.71
C HIS A 40 0.96 -0.98 -3.37
N VAL A 41 -0.03 -1.82 -3.61
CA VAL A 41 0.15 -3.10 -4.29
C VAL A 41 -0.43 -3.00 -5.69
N ILE A 42 0.41 -3.28 -6.67
CA ILE A 42 0.02 -3.43 -8.07
C ILE A 42 -0.49 -4.85 -8.23
N ASP A 43 -1.80 -5.05 -8.17
CA ASP A 43 -2.44 -6.36 -8.14
C ASP A 43 -2.16 -7.18 -9.40
N ASN A 44 -2.29 -6.55 -10.54
CA ASN A 44 -1.89 -7.14 -11.80
C ASN A 44 -1.16 -6.09 -12.62
N PRO A 45 0.19 -6.06 -12.58
CA PRO A 45 0.96 -5.06 -13.32
C PRO A 45 0.77 -5.18 -14.83
N PHE A 46 0.11 -6.24 -15.27
CA PHE A 46 -0.20 -6.54 -16.66
C PHE A 46 -1.71 -6.48 -16.96
N ASP A 47 -2.51 -5.94 -16.02
CA ASP A 47 -3.92 -5.68 -16.25
C ASP A 47 -4.07 -4.68 -17.41
N GLU A 48 -5.01 -4.99 -18.34
CA GLU A 48 -5.29 -4.14 -19.49
C GLU A 48 -5.54 -2.67 -19.11
N LEU A 49 -6.26 -2.43 -18.03
CA LEU A 49 -6.59 -1.08 -17.57
C LEU A 49 -5.35 -0.32 -17.06
N TYR A 50 -4.48 -1.00 -16.35
CA TYR A 50 -3.24 -0.45 -15.84
C TYR A 50 -2.23 -0.24 -16.97
N MET A 51 -2.09 -1.23 -17.86
CA MET A 51 -1.28 -1.12 -19.06
C MET A 51 -1.77 -0.01 -19.98
N LYS A 52 -3.09 0.17 -20.10
CA LYS A 52 -3.67 1.26 -20.89
C LYS A 52 -3.27 2.63 -20.34
N SER A 53 -3.32 2.84 -19.03
CA SER A 53 -2.91 4.11 -18.42
C SER A 53 -1.43 4.42 -18.63
N ILE A 54 -0.57 3.42 -18.60
CA ILE A 54 0.86 3.57 -18.87
C ILE A 54 1.14 3.80 -20.35
N THR A 55 0.45 3.09 -21.25
CA THR A 55 0.63 3.21 -22.69
C THR A 55 0.01 4.49 -23.28
N GLU A 56 -1.01 5.04 -22.64
CA GLU A 56 -1.50 6.39 -22.96
C GLU A 56 -0.48 7.47 -22.56
N ALA A 57 0.28 7.23 -21.49
CA ALA A 57 1.39 8.10 -21.08
C ALA A 57 2.64 7.90 -21.95
N ASP A 58 2.93 6.67 -22.37
CA ASP A 58 4.08 6.33 -23.24
C ASP A 58 3.76 5.10 -24.12
N PRO A 59 3.31 5.32 -25.38
CA PRO A 59 2.98 4.25 -26.32
C PRO A 59 4.14 3.29 -26.65
N ALA A 60 5.40 3.74 -26.51
CA ALA A 60 6.55 2.90 -26.77
C ALA A 60 6.68 1.74 -25.75
N LEU A 61 6.12 1.87 -24.58
CA LEU A 61 6.10 0.80 -23.56
C LEU A 61 5.26 -0.39 -23.98
N LEU A 62 4.22 -0.23 -24.78
CA LEU A 62 3.39 -1.33 -25.26
C LEU A 62 4.15 -2.26 -26.21
N GLU A 63 4.90 -1.69 -27.14
CA GLU A 63 5.70 -2.44 -28.10
C GLU A 63 6.83 -3.21 -27.39
N LEU A 64 7.43 -2.58 -26.38
CA LEU A 64 8.44 -3.21 -25.53
C LEU A 64 7.88 -4.40 -24.74
N TYR A 65 6.64 -4.30 -24.29
CA TYR A 65 5.98 -5.32 -23.48
C TYR A 65 5.69 -6.62 -24.25
N GLN A 66 5.30 -6.48 -25.52
CA GLN A 66 4.79 -7.61 -26.31
C GLN A 66 5.90 -8.59 -26.76
N ASN A 67 7.15 -8.16 -26.84
CA ASN A 67 8.15 -8.87 -27.62
C ASN A 67 9.33 -9.53 -26.88
N GLU A 68 9.61 -9.19 -25.59
CA GLU A 68 10.79 -9.78 -24.91
C GLU A 68 10.71 -9.78 -23.36
N PRO A 69 11.19 -10.88 -22.68
CA PRO A 69 11.17 -10.98 -21.21
C PRO A 69 12.00 -9.91 -20.48
N MET A 70 13.13 -9.49 -21.05
CA MET A 70 13.96 -8.41 -20.48
C MET A 70 13.27 -7.07 -20.53
N LYS A 71 12.39 -6.87 -21.50
CA LYS A 71 11.61 -5.64 -21.65
C LYS A 71 10.46 -5.58 -20.62
N ARG A 72 9.91 -6.74 -20.25
CA ARG A 72 8.93 -6.83 -19.14
C ARG A 72 9.52 -6.35 -17.82
N ALA A 73 10.78 -6.68 -17.54
CA ALA A 73 11.46 -6.21 -16.32
C ALA A 73 11.63 -4.68 -16.32
N LYS A 74 11.94 -4.08 -17.48
CA LYS A 74 12.04 -2.61 -17.60
C LYS A 74 10.69 -1.92 -17.42
N VAL A 75 9.63 -2.46 -18.02
CA VAL A 75 8.27 -1.94 -17.85
C VAL A 75 7.85 -2.05 -16.38
N MET A 76 8.12 -3.19 -15.74
CA MET A 76 7.82 -3.37 -14.32
C MET A 76 8.55 -2.35 -13.46
N LYS A 77 9.83 -2.12 -13.70
CA LYS A 77 10.60 -1.12 -12.97
C LYS A 77 10.01 0.27 -13.13
N ALA A 78 9.71 0.68 -14.36
CA ALA A 78 9.08 1.98 -14.64
C ALA A 78 7.70 2.11 -13.98
N THR A 79 6.94 1.04 -13.96
CA THR A 79 5.62 0.95 -13.30
C THR A 79 5.74 1.15 -11.79
N VAL A 80 6.69 0.48 -11.15
CA VAL A 80 6.95 0.62 -9.71
C VAL A 80 7.38 2.04 -9.36
N GLU A 81 8.31 2.61 -10.13
CA GLU A 81 8.80 3.98 -9.95
C GLU A 81 7.66 5.01 -10.10
N HIS A 82 6.81 4.84 -11.09
CA HIS A 82 5.64 5.70 -11.30
C HIS A 82 4.63 5.58 -10.15
N SER A 83 4.35 4.36 -9.71
CA SER A 83 3.45 4.09 -8.58
C SER A 83 3.97 4.68 -7.27
N GLU A 84 5.28 4.69 -7.06
CA GLU A 84 5.89 5.33 -5.90
C GLU A 84 5.67 6.85 -5.91
N VAL A 85 5.82 7.49 -7.07
CA VAL A 85 5.53 8.92 -7.22
C VAL A 85 4.06 9.23 -6.91
N LEU A 86 3.13 8.44 -7.47
CA LEU A 86 1.70 8.61 -7.22
C LEU A 86 1.35 8.40 -5.74
N LEU A 87 1.95 7.40 -5.10
CA LEU A 87 1.74 7.14 -3.68
C LEU A 87 2.22 8.30 -2.81
N LYS A 88 3.39 8.85 -3.09
CA LYS A 88 3.92 10.04 -2.39
C LYS A 88 3.02 11.27 -2.58
N GLN A 89 2.55 11.51 -3.80
CA GLN A 89 1.61 12.60 -4.08
C GLN A 89 0.27 12.42 -3.35
N PHE A 90 -0.25 11.21 -3.33
CA PHE A 90 -1.49 10.88 -2.62
C PHE A 90 -1.41 11.13 -1.11
N CYS A 91 -0.27 10.86 -0.51
CA CYS A 91 -0.04 11.01 0.93
C CYS A 91 0.43 12.42 1.35
N HIS A 92 0.94 13.22 0.41
CA HIS A 92 1.72 14.44 0.69
C HIS A 92 1.08 15.38 1.72
N ASP A 93 -0.18 15.75 1.53
CA ASP A 93 -0.88 16.74 2.36
C ASP A 93 -1.14 16.27 3.80
N TRP A 94 -0.97 14.98 4.07
CA TRP A 94 -1.35 14.36 5.34
C TRP A 94 -0.15 14.00 6.24
N VAL A 95 1.05 13.95 5.68
CA VAL A 95 2.23 13.39 6.35
C VAL A 95 3.24 14.41 6.86
N GLU A 96 3.02 15.70 6.64
CA GLU A 96 3.97 16.78 6.98
C GLU A 96 4.42 16.78 8.44
N ARG A 97 3.55 16.36 9.34
CA ARG A 97 3.82 16.35 10.79
C ARG A 97 4.40 15.04 11.31
N LEU A 98 4.52 14.03 10.45
CA LEU A 98 5.01 12.73 10.84
C LEU A 98 6.53 12.66 10.75
N PRO A 99 7.23 12.24 11.82
CA PRO A 99 8.70 12.21 11.81
C PRO A 99 9.27 11.05 11.00
N LYS A 100 8.49 9.98 10.81
CA LYS A 100 8.93 8.74 10.15
C LYS A 100 7.86 8.21 9.22
N VAL A 101 8.03 8.45 7.93
CA VAL A 101 7.15 7.92 6.88
C VAL A 101 7.99 7.12 5.88
N ARG A 102 7.47 5.96 5.47
CA ARG A 102 8.05 5.14 4.41
C ARG A 102 6.99 4.80 3.37
N TYR A 103 7.41 4.73 2.13
CA TYR A 103 6.59 4.39 0.98
C TYR A 103 7.07 3.08 0.38
N LEU A 104 6.16 2.13 0.25
CA LEU A 104 6.42 0.81 -0.27
C LEU A 104 5.53 0.56 -1.48
N VAL A 105 6.10 0.01 -2.53
CA VAL A 105 5.36 -0.46 -3.71
C VAL A 105 5.72 -1.92 -3.92
N ALA A 106 4.72 -2.76 -4.06
CA ALA A 106 4.87 -4.17 -4.34
C ALA A 106 3.96 -4.59 -5.51
N SER A 107 4.27 -5.68 -6.13
CA SER A 107 3.51 -6.25 -7.24
C SER A 107 3.12 -7.68 -6.91
N GLY A 108 1.87 -8.04 -7.15
CA GLY A 108 1.32 -9.37 -6.91
C GLY A 108 -0.01 -9.35 -6.17
N ASN A 109 -0.32 -10.44 -5.49
CA ASN A 109 -1.54 -10.55 -4.72
C ASN A 109 -1.53 -9.57 -3.54
N PRO A 110 -2.51 -8.67 -3.40
CA PRO A 110 -2.51 -7.64 -2.35
C PRO A 110 -2.46 -8.21 -0.94
N PHE A 111 -3.19 -9.28 -0.67
CA PHE A 111 -3.22 -9.91 0.66
C PHE A 111 -1.85 -10.45 1.05
N GLU A 112 -1.20 -11.18 0.15
CA GLU A 112 0.14 -11.74 0.38
C GLU A 112 1.17 -10.63 0.60
N LYS A 113 1.12 -9.57 -0.23
CA LYS A 113 2.07 -8.45 -0.14
C LYS A 113 1.88 -7.61 1.12
N ILE A 114 0.66 -7.48 1.60
CA ILE A 114 0.38 -6.83 2.90
C ILE A 114 0.99 -7.64 4.04
N LEU A 115 0.82 -8.97 4.04
CA LEU A 115 1.41 -9.84 5.06
C LEU A 115 2.95 -9.86 4.99
N ASP A 116 3.52 -9.94 3.80
CA ASP A 116 4.98 -9.88 3.60
C ASP A 116 5.57 -8.57 4.13
N ALA A 117 4.94 -7.44 3.82
CA ALA A 117 5.36 -6.13 4.31
C ALA A 117 5.24 -6.04 5.84
N ALA A 118 4.16 -6.57 6.40
CA ALA A 118 3.93 -6.58 7.83
C ALA A 118 5.01 -7.37 8.57
N GLU A 119 5.41 -8.51 8.05
CA GLU A 119 6.48 -9.34 8.61
C GLU A 119 7.85 -8.68 8.42
N THR A 120 8.19 -8.29 7.20
CA THR A 120 9.50 -7.70 6.85
C THR A 120 9.80 -6.45 7.66
N HIS A 121 8.81 -5.58 7.85
CA HIS A 121 8.98 -4.32 8.57
C HIS A 121 8.56 -4.39 10.03
N ARG A 122 8.22 -5.57 10.55
CA ARG A 122 7.78 -5.80 11.94
C ARG A 122 6.65 -4.85 12.35
N ILE A 123 5.62 -4.79 11.52
CA ILE A 123 4.45 -3.95 11.72
C ILE A 123 3.64 -4.43 12.94
N ASN A 124 3.14 -3.49 13.72
CA ASN A 124 2.29 -3.78 14.90
C ASN A 124 0.80 -3.57 14.60
N LEU A 125 0.49 -2.67 13.70
CA LEU A 125 -0.87 -2.29 13.38
C LEU A 125 -1.04 -2.13 11.88
N ILE A 126 -2.13 -2.68 11.33
CA ILE A 126 -2.54 -2.45 9.94
C ILE A 126 -3.86 -1.68 9.96
N VAL A 127 -3.90 -0.58 9.22
CA VAL A 127 -5.10 0.23 8.99
C VAL A 127 -5.39 0.21 7.50
N LEU A 128 -6.51 -0.36 7.10
CA LEU A 128 -6.88 -0.46 5.69
C LEU A 128 -8.37 -0.21 5.45
N ALA A 129 -8.68 0.25 4.26
CA ALA A 129 -10.02 0.34 3.75
C ALA A 129 -10.33 -0.88 2.87
N THR A 130 -11.50 -1.44 2.99
CA THR A 130 -11.93 -2.58 2.19
C THR A 130 -13.34 -2.37 1.65
N HIS A 131 -13.57 -2.84 0.42
CA HIS A 131 -14.89 -2.98 -0.14
C HIS A 131 -15.41 -4.38 0.18
N GLY A 132 -16.46 -4.48 1.00
CA GLY A 132 -17.14 -5.75 1.21
C GLY A 132 -17.86 -6.22 -0.07
N ARG A 133 -18.11 -7.53 -0.19
CA ARG A 133 -18.87 -8.12 -1.31
C ARG A 133 -20.27 -7.51 -1.51
N THR A 134 -20.80 -6.86 -0.50
CA THR A 134 -22.10 -6.16 -0.50
C THR A 134 -21.99 -4.69 -0.89
N GLY A 135 -20.83 -4.21 -1.36
CA GLY A 135 -20.58 -2.80 -1.67
C GLY A 135 -20.43 -1.90 -0.45
N VAL A 136 -20.48 -2.46 0.75
CA VAL A 136 -20.27 -1.70 1.99
C VAL A 136 -18.79 -1.44 2.19
N LYS A 137 -18.45 -0.17 2.23
CA LYS A 137 -17.10 0.31 2.52
C LYS A 137 -16.82 0.17 4.02
N ARG A 138 -15.70 -0.44 4.39
CA ARG A 138 -15.31 -0.64 5.79
C ARG A 138 -13.87 -0.22 6.01
N LEU A 139 -13.63 0.45 7.14
CA LEU A 139 -12.31 0.61 7.70
C LEU A 139 -12.00 -0.57 8.61
N LEU A 140 -10.86 -1.18 8.40
CA LEU A 140 -10.37 -2.28 9.23
C LEU A 140 -9.08 -1.83 9.92
N VAL A 141 -9.03 -2.09 11.21
CA VAL A 141 -7.83 -1.92 12.02
C VAL A 141 -7.47 -3.29 12.57
N MET A 142 -6.29 -3.78 12.23
CA MET A 142 -5.81 -5.09 12.65
C MET A 142 -4.54 -4.93 13.49
N TRP A 143 -4.57 -5.44 14.70
CA TRP A 143 -3.39 -5.50 15.54
C TRP A 143 -2.65 -6.82 15.34
N LEU A 144 -1.33 -6.72 15.10
CA LEU A 144 -0.45 -7.87 14.97
C LEU A 144 0.32 -8.05 16.28
N LYS A 145 0.03 -9.13 17.00
CA LYS A 145 0.82 -9.53 18.18
C LYS A 145 2.22 -10.00 17.74
N LYS A 146 3.24 -9.65 18.51
CA LYS A 146 4.58 -10.22 18.34
C LYS A 146 4.53 -11.74 18.45
N SER A 147 4.88 -12.39 17.37
CA SER A 147 5.52 -13.70 17.18
C SER A 147 5.37 -14.78 18.27
N SER A 148 4.20 -15.28 18.56
CA SER A 148 3.96 -16.69 18.92
C SER A 148 2.52 -17.11 18.71
N ASP A 149 1.61 -16.17 18.52
CA ASP A 149 0.20 -16.48 18.28
C ASP A 149 -0.27 -15.81 16.99
N THR A 150 -0.34 -16.62 15.94
CA THR A 150 -0.66 -16.29 14.56
C THR A 150 -2.15 -16.08 14.32
N LEU A 151 -2.83 -15.14 14.98
CA LEU A 151 -4.19 -14.80 14.56
C LEU A 151 -4.46 -13.30 14.64
N PRO A 152 -4.94 -12.68 13.53
CA PRO A 152 -5.39 -11.31 13.57
C PRO A 152 -6.65 -11.19 14.43
N VAL A 153 -6.63 -10.30 15.40
CA VAL A 153 -7.84 -9.94 16.16
C VAL A 153 -8.64 -8.95 15.31
N ARG A 154 -9.82 -9.39 14.88
CA ARG A 154 -10.80 -8.50 14.24
C ARG A 154 -11.57 -7.74 15.32
N PHE A 155 -11.67 -6.46 15.15
CA PHE A 155 -12.66 -5.62 15.83
C PHE A 155 -13.74 -5.17 14.85
#